data_80a6dacc38523814f8dfd071a8a60d72
#
_entry.id   80a6dacc38523814f8dfd071a8a60d72
#
_cell.length_a   1.000
_cell.length_b   1.000
_cell.length_c   1.000
_cell.angle_alpha   90.00
_cell.angle_beta   90.00
_cell.angle_gamma   90.00
#
_symmetry.space_group_name_H-M   'P 1'
#
loop_
_entity.id
_entity.type
_entity.pdbx_description
1 polymer ?
#
loop_
_entity_poly.entity_id
_entity_poly.type
_entity_poly.pdbx_seq_one_letter_code
_entity_poly.pdbx_strand_id
1 'polypeptide(L)'
;MTTTLPAATTTGSAAQRPPAAEPGSGTELERRIAQDPGSFRVLTGDRPTGPLHLGHYFGSLLNRVRLQNLGVDVIVLIPDYQVITDRDTAERLGEYTDGLLLDYLALGIDPARSTVFCHSAVPALNQLLLPFLSLVSVAELNRNPTVKDEIAHSRQSAVSGLMLTYPVHQAADILSCKGNLVPVGRDQAPHLEVTRTVARRFNERYGHVFPEPETLLSTAPLLLGTDGTKMSKSRANSVPLSATADETARLIKGATTDADRHITYDPDARPNVSSLVLLTALCLERDPHEVAAEIGDGGAAALKRTVTDAVNTRLAPFRARRAEYAKDLTYVRSVLRAGNERANALAEATLDQVREAMGAFR
;
A
#
# COMPACT_ATOMS: atom_id res chain seq x y z
N MET A 1 17.23 -36.90 -15.93
CA MET A 1 18.50 -36.15 -15.71
C MET A 1 18.14 -34.92 -14.90
N THR A 2 18.40 -34.98 -13.62
CA THR A 2 18.04 -33.95 -12.62
C THR A 2 19.16 -32.92 -12.59
N THR A 3 18.93 -31.73 -13.12
CA THR A 3 19.92 -30.67 -13.10
C THR A 3 19.72 -29.86 -11.82
N THR A 4 20.60 -30.09 -10.86
CA THR A 4 20.71 -29.32 -9.63
C THR A 4 21.39 -27.99 -9.96
N LEU A 5 20.70 -26.87 -9.73
CA LEU A 5 21.29 -25.54 -9.77
C LEU A 5 22.18 -25.30 -8.53
N PRO A 6 23.33 -24.64 -8.67
CA PRO A 6 24.21 -24.35 -7.55
C PRO A 6 23.57 -23.35 -6.59
N ALA A 7 23.71 -23.63 -5.30
CA ALA A 7 23.36 -22.73 -4.22
C ALA A 7 24.18 -21.43 -4.31
N ALA A 8 23.48 -20.28 -4.41
CA ALA A 8 24.09 -18.97 -4.33
C ALA A 8 24.67 -18.78 -2.92
N THR A 9 25.99 -18.68 -2.82
CA THR A 9 26.69 -18.26 -1.61
C THR A 9 26.30 -16.84 -1.27
N THR A 10 25.48 -16.67 -0.25
CA THR A 10 25.14 -15.38 0.35
C THR A 10 26.35 -14.81 1.07
N THR A 11 27.11 -13.96 0.39
CA THR A 11 27.97 -12.98 1.08
C THR A 11 27.04 -11.98 1.74
N GLY A 12 27.01 -11.97 3.07
CA GLY A 12 26.19 -11.09 3.87
C GLY A 12 26.50 -9.61 3.61
N SER A 13 25.69 -8.98 2.76
CA SER A 13 25.50 -7.54 2.76
C SER A 13 24.58 -7.23 3.92
N ALA A 14 25.06 -6.45 4.88
CA ALA A 14 24.29 -5.98 6.01
C ALA A 14 23.02 -5.29 5.47
N ALA A 15 21.89 -5.99 5.58
CA ALA A 15 20.59 -5.38 5.35
C ALA A 15 20.48 -4.22 6.35
N GLN A 16 20.45 -2.99 5.85
CA GLN A 16 20.19 -1.82 6.67
C GLN A 16 18.85 -2.04 7.38
N ARG A 17 18.94 -2.21 8.69
CA ARG A 17 17.79 -2.30 9.59
C ARG A 17 16.97 -1.03 9.40
N PRO A 18 15.64 -1.10 9.14
CA PRO A 18 14.82 0.09 9.19
C PRO A 18 14.98 0.74 10.56
N PRO A 19 14.96 2.09 10.66
CA PRO A 19 15.13 2.77 11.93
C PRO A 19 14.13 2.20 12.93
N ALA A 20 14.65 1.75 14.07
CA ALA A 20 13.80 1.36 15.18
C ALA A 20 13.05 2.62 15.63
N ALA A 21 11.72 2.59 15.57
CA ALA A 21 10.93 3.58 16.27
C ALA A 21 11.40 3.57 17.73
N GLU A 22 11.68 4.77 18.27
CA GLU A 22 12.15 4.88 19.64
C GLU A 22 11.18 4.15 20.59
N PRO A 23 11.68 3.34 21.55
CA PRO A 23 10.84 2.64 22.51
C PRO A 23 10.30 3.65 23.52
N GLY A 24 9.13 4.24 23.23
CA GLY A 24 8.51 5.22 24.14
C GLY A 24 7.17 5.80 23.73
N SER A 25 6.79 5.75 22.46
CA SER A 25 5.51 6.32 21.97
C SER A 25 4.62 5.36 21.18
N GLY A 26 4.88 4.06 21.25
CA GLY A 26 4.03 3.06 20.58
C GLY A 26 2.62 3.04 21.17
N THR A 27 1.61 3.03 20.30
CA THR A 27 0.24 2.76 20.71
C THR A 27 0.15 1.34 21.31
N GLU A 28 -0.87 1.06 22.11
CA GLU A 28 -1.13 -0.29 22.68
C GLU A 28 -1.09 -1.37 21.57
N LEU A 29 -1.63 -1.05 20.41
CA LEU A 29 -1.62 -1.96 19.25
C LEU A 29 -0.18 -2.26 18.76
N GLU A 30 0.69 -1.26 18.64
CA GLU A 30 2.09 -1.48 18.25
C GLU A 30 2.85 -2.34 19.27
N ARG A 31 2.58 -2.17 20.56
CA ARG A 31 3.16 -3.04 21.60
C ARG A 31 2.68 -4.50 21.45
N ARG A 32 1.36 -4.72 21.21
CA ARG A 32 0.80 -6.05 20.97
C ARG A 32 1.41 -6.71 19.74
N ILE A 33 1.55 -5.95 18.64
CA ILE A 33 2.20 -6.44 17.41
C ILE A 33 3.65 -6.85 17.69
N ALA A 34 4.39 -6.07 18.48
CA ALA A 34 5.79 -6.39 18.81
C ALA A 34 5.91 -7.60 19.74
N GLN A 35 4.94 -7.84 20.64
CA GLN A 35 4.95 -8.95 21.59
C GLN A 35 4.53 -10.27 20.95
N ASP A 36 3.51 -10.26 20.08
CA ASP A 36 2.98 -11.45 19.42
C ASP A 36 2.62 -11.16 17.95
N PRO A 37 3.63 -10.96 17.10
CA PRO A 37 3.38 -10.62 15.69
C PRO A 37 2.64 -11.72 14.93
N GLY A 38 2.82 -12.98 15.33
CA GLY A 38 2.20 -14.14 14.67
C GLY A 38 0.67 -14.21 14.84
N SER A 39 0.10 -13.50 15.83
CA SER A 39 -1.35 -13.41 16.01
C SER A 39 -2.01 -12.42 15.05
N PHE A 40 -1.23 -11.64 14.33
CA PHE A 40 -1.72 -10.65 13.39
C PHE A 40 -1.57 -11.09 11.94
N ARG A 41 -2.64 -10.92 11.20
CA ARG A 41 -2.68 -11.07 9.74
C ARG A 41 -3.10 -9.75 9.10
N VAL A 42 -2.21 -9.21 8.30
CA VAL A 42 -2.41 -7.93 7.60
C VAL A 42 -2.89 -8.18 6.20
N LEU A 43 -3.99 -7.52 5.79
CA LEU A 43 -4.28 -7.29 4.38
C LEU A 43 -3.95 -5.83 4.02
N THR A 44 -3.24 -5.67 2.94
CA THR A 44 -2.89 -4.37 2.35
C THR A 44 -2.77 -4.52 0.83
N GLY A 45 -2.74 -3.43 0.07
CA GLY A 45 -2.60 -3.55 -1.38
C GLY A 45 -2.52 -2.21 -2.09
N ASP A 46 -2.25 -2.25 -3.40
CA ASP A 46 -2.22 -1.08 -4.26
C ASP A 46 -2.90 -1.39 -5.60
N ARG A 47 -3.81 -0.51 -6.04
CA ARG A 47 -4.46 -0.66 -7.35
C ARG A 47 -3.43 -0.60 -8.49
N PRO A 48 -3.47 -1.51 -9.47
CA PRO A 48 -2.57 -1.54 -10.61
C PRO A 48 -2.95 -0.48 -11.66
N THR A 49 -2.85 0.80 -11.28
CA THR A 49 -3.22 1.97 -12.10
C THR A 49 -2.03 2.81 -12.53
N GLY A 50 -0.81 2.29 -12.36
CA GLY A 50 0.44 2.95 -12.69
C GLY A 50 1.53 2.69 -11.66
N PRO A 51 2.74 3.27 -11.84
CA PRO A 51 3.88 3.03 -10.98
C PRO A 51 3.64 3.50 -9.54
N LEU A 52 4.27 2.82 -8.58
CA LEU A 52 4.35 3.29 -7.20
C LEU A 52 5.29 4.50 -7.12
N HIS A 53 5.05 5.38 -6.15
CA HIS A 53 5.77 6.63 -5.98
C HIS A 53 6.22 6.85 -4.53
N LEU A 54 7.01 7.90 -4.28
CA LEU A 54 7.56 8.20 -2.96
C LEU A 54 6.51 8.30 -1.86
N GLY A 55 5.30 8.80 -2.16
CA GLY A 55 4.19 8.81 -1.21
C GLY A 55 3.75 7.41 -0.77
N HIS A 56 3.74 6.41 -1.67
CA HIS A 56 3.50 5.00 -1.29
C HIS A 56 4.68 4.45 -0.51
N TYR A 57 5.93 4.77 -0.92
CA TYR A 57 7.14 4.27 -0.29
C TYR A 57 7.16 4.57 1.21
N PHE A 58 7.04 5.84 1.56
CA PHE A 58 7.04 6.26 2.96
C PHE A 58 5.68 6.01 3.64
N GLY A 59 4.56 6.16 2.92
CA GLY A 59 3.21 6.07 3.49
C GLY A 59 2.78 4.66 3.88
N SER A 60 3.20 3.64 3.13
CA SER A 60 2.72 2.27 3.34
C SER A 60 3.76 1.18 3.13
N LEU A 61 4.61 1.28 2.09
CA LEU A 61 5.43 0.16 1.66
C LEU A 61 6.52 -0.21 2.68
N LEU A 62 7.20 0.77 3.27
CA LEU A 62 8.19 0.53 4.32
C LEU A 62 7.56 -0.17 5.54
N ASN A 63 6.33 0.21 5.90
CA ASN A 63 5.63 -0.41 7.00
C ASN A 63 5.24 -1.87 6.71
N ARG A 64 4.90 -2.22 5.47
CA ARG A 64 4.65 -3.63 5.07
C ARG A 64 5.89 -4.49 5.29
N VAL A 65 7.05 -4.02 4.83
CA VAL A 65 8.34 -4.71 5.03
C VAL A 65 8.69 -4.80 6.52
N ARG A 66 8.43 -3.74 7.31
CA ARG A 66 8.60 -3.74 8.76
C ARG A 66 7.75 -4.82 9.43
N LEU A 67 6.46 -4.87 9.13
CA LEU A 67 5.53 -5.86 9.69
C LEU A 67 5.93 -7.29 9.32
N GLN A 68 6.27 -7.53 8.05
CA GLN A 68 6.82 -8.81 7.62
C GLN A 68 8.06 -9.20 8.43
N ASN A 69 8.99 -8.25 8.64
CA ASN A 69 10.23 -8.52 9.36
C ASN A 69 10.03 -8.76 10.87
N LEU A 70 8.96 -8.23 11.45
CA LEU A 70 8.52 -8.56 12.80
C LEU A 70 7.93 -9.98 12.90
N GLY A 71 7.48 -10.57 11.81
CA GLY A 71 6.84 -11.90 11.80
C GLY A 71 5.32 -11.86 11.67
N VAL A 72 4.74 -10.70 11.34
CA VAL A 72 3.32 -10.59 11.00
C VAL A 72 3.05 -11.29 9.66
N ASP A 73 1.92 -12.00 9.56
CA ASP A 73 1.46 -12.60 8.31
C ASP A 73 0.95 -11.50 7.36
N VAL A 74 1.78 -11.11 6.39
CA VAL A 74 1.48 -10.00 5.47
C VAL A 74 0.95 -10.52 4.15
N ILE A 75 -0.29 -10.14 3.85
CA ILE A 75 -0.97 -10.45 2.58
C ILE A 75 -1.11 -9.16 1.78
N VAL A 76 -0.55 -9.16 0.57
CA VAL A 76 -0.55 -8.02 -0.34
C VAL A 76 -1.47 -8.30 -1.52
N LEU A 77 -2.57 -7.59 -1.59
CA LEU A 77 -3.55 -7.68 -2.65
C LEU A 77 -3.20 -6.73 -3.81
N ILE A 78 -3.30 -7.22 -5.02
CA ILE A 78 -3.37 -6.41 -6.24
C ILE A 78 -4.83 -6.39 -6.69
N PRO A 79 -5.60 -5.34 -6.35
CA PRO A 79 -7.03 -5.27 -6.60
C PRO A 79 -7.33 -4.90 -8.07
N ASP A 80 -7.08 -5.83 -8.98
CA ASP A 80 -7.23 -5.66 -10.41
C ASP A 80 -8.68 -5.42 -10.85
N TYR A 81 -9.68 -6.02 -10.22
CA TYR A 81 -11.09 -5.72 -10.48
C TYR A 81 -11.49 -4.30 -10.07
N GLN A 82 -10.85 -3.71 -9.06
CA GLN A 82 -11.17 -2.34 -8.66
C GLN A 82 -10.70 -1.29 -9.68
N VAL A 83 -9.87 -1.67 -10.66
CA VAL A 83 -9.46 -0.77 -11.74
C VAL A 83 -10.63 -0.39 -12.64
N ILE A 84 -11.62 -1.28 -12.77
CA ILE A 84 -12.79 -1.04 -13.62
C ILE A 84 -13.88 -0.18 -12.97
N THR A 85 -13.72 0.23 -11.70
CA THR A 85 -14.69 1.10 -11.01
C THR A 85 -14.76 2.51 -11.61
N ASP A 86 -13.63 3.03 -12.06
CA ASP A 86 -13.47 4.42 -12.51
C ASP A 86 -12.67 4.56 -13.80
N ARG A 87 -12.06 3.48 -14.34
CA ARG A 87 -11.14 3.54 -15.47
C ARG A 87 -11.27 2.35 -16.40
N ASP A 88 -11.31 2.67 -17.67
CA ASP A 88 -11.16 1.69 -18.75
C ASP A 88 -9.66 1.53 -19.07
N THR A 89 -8.92 0.83 -18.19
CA THR A 89 -7.46 0.67 -18.31
C THR A 89 -7.06 -0.79 -18.51
N ALA A 90 -7.98 -1.61 -19.02
CA ALA A 90 -7.74 -3.04 -19.21
C ALA A 90 -6.50 -3.36 -20.07
N GLU A 91 -6.19 -2.52 -21.07
CA GLU A 91 -5.05 -2.73 -21.98
C GLU A 91 -3.67 -2.77 -21.28
N ARG A 92 -3.50 -2.02 -20.19
CA ARG A 92 -2.21 -1.94 -19.47
C ARG A 92 -2.21 -2.65 -18.12
N LEU A 93 -3.28 -3.36 -17.77
CA LEU A 93 -3.43 -4.01 -16.48
C LEU A 93 -2.28 -5.00 -16.18
N GLY A 94 -1.90 -5.81 -17.15
CA GLY A 94 -0.79 -6.76 -17.01
C GLY A 94 0.55 -6.05 -16.78
N GLU A 95 0.84 -4.98 -17.52
CA GLU A 95 2.06 -4.17 -17.36
C GLU A 95 2.13 -3.55 -15.95
N TYR A 96 1.03 -2.97 -15.48
CA TYR A 96 0.99 -2.37 -14.15
C TYR A 96 1.08 -3.42 -13.04
N THR A 97 0.50 -4.61 -13.24
CA THR A 97 0.63 -5.74 -12.31
C THR A 97 2.08 -6.21 -12.20
N ASP A 98 2.75 -6.45 -13.32
CA ASP A 98 4.18 -6.79 -13.34
C ASP A 98 5.03 -5.69 -12.68
N GLY A 99 4.69 -4.42 -12.93
CA GLY A 99 5.36 -3.27 -12.32
C GLY A 99 5.23 -3.27 -10.80
N LEU A 100 4.04 -3.53 -10.25
CA LEU A 100 3.82 -3.65 -8.80
C LEU A 100 4.61 -4.80 -8.19
N LEU A 101 4.61 -5.97 -8.84
CA LEU A 101 5.38 -7.12 -8.37
C LEU A 101 6.87 -6.83 -8.30
N LEU A 102 7.42 -6.22 -9.36
CA LEU A 102 8.81 -5.79 -9.38
C LEU A 102 9.14 -4.83 -8.23
N ASP A 103 8.24 -3.87 -7.99
CA ASP A 103 8.41 -2.89 -6.92
C ASP A 103 8.34 -3.56 -5.53
N TYR A 104 7.39 -4.47 -5.29
CA TYR A 104 7.27 -5.19 -4.01
C TYR A 104 8.50 -6.05 -3.72
N LEU A 105 8.96 -6.84 -4.68
CA LEU A 105 10.16 -7.67 -4.52
C LEU A 105 11.41 -6.81 -4.31
N ALA A 106 11.55 -5.74 -5.07
CA ALA A 106 12.68 -4.81 -4.93
C ALA A 106 12.70 -4.07 -3.59
N LEU A 107 11.53 -3.83 -2.98
CA LEU A 107 11.42 -3.25 -1.64
C LEU A 107 11.77 -4.24 -0.53
N GLY A 108 11.71 -5.55 -0.80
CA GLY A 108 12.02 -6.58 0.18
C GLY A 108 10.80 -7.33 0.71
N ILE A 109 9.67 -7.27 0.01
CA ILE A 109 8.58 -8.24 0.24
C ILE A 109 9.12 -9.61 -0.16
N ASP A 110 9.20 -10.49 0.83
CA ASP A 110 9.72 -11.85 0.69
C ASP A 110 8.56 -12.83 0.38
N PRO A 111 8.52 -13.43 -0.82
CA PRO A 111 7.44 -14.34 -1.21
C PRO A 111 7.40 -15.64 -0.39
N ALA A 112 8.46 -15.96 0.36
CA ALA A 112 8.43 -17.08 1.29
C ALA A 112 7.71 -16.75 2.62
N ARG A 113 7.58 -15.47 2.94
CA ARG A 113 7.02 -14.96 4.20
C ARG A 113 5.70 -14.21 4.01
N SER A 114 5.52 -13.61 2.85
CA SER A 114 4.34 -12.82 2.50
C SER A 114 3.64 -13.40 1.28
N THR A 115 2.34 -13.18 1.19
CA THR A 115 1.52 -13.62 0.06
C THR A 115 1.17 -12.42 -0.82
N VAL A 116 1.45 -12.47 -2.12
CA VAL A 116 1.00 -11.45 -3.09
C VAL A 116 0.02 -12.08 -4.06
N PHE A 117 -1.17 -11.52 -4.23
CA PHE A 117 -2.22 -12.10 -5.08
C PHE A 117 -3.07 -11.04 -5.79
N CYS A 118 -3.82 -11.45 -6.83
CA CYS A 118 -4.81 -10.65 -7.54
C CYS A 118 -6.23 -11.11 -7.24
N HIS A 119 -7.21 -10.18 -7.21
CA HIS A 119 -8.64 -10.48 -7.09
C HIS A 119 -9.12 -11.53 -8.09
N SER A 120 -8.76 -11.30 -9.37
CA SER A 120 -9.24 -12.16 -10.48
C SER A 120 -8.79 -13.61 -10.37
N ALA A 121 -7.74 -13.85 -9.60
CA ALA A 121 -7.19 -15.20 -9.39
C ALA A 121 -7.79 -15.91 -8.16
N VAL A 122 -8.68 -15.26 -7.39
CA VAL A 122 -9.27 -15.82 -6.17
C VAL A 122 -10.80 -15.78 -6.24
N PRO A 123 -11.45 -16.69 -6.99
CA PRO A 123 -12.91 -16.71 -7.17
C PRO A 123 -13.71 -16.81 -5.87
N ALA A 124 -13.20 -17.54 -4.87
CA ALA A 124 -13.86 -17.70 -3.58
C ALA A 124 -14.06 -16.38 -2.83
N LEU A 125 -13.11 -15.44 -2.94
CA LEU A 125 -13.22 -14.09 -2.40
C LEU A 125 -14.45 -13.38 -3.00
N ASN A 126 -14.64 -13.47 -4.31
CA ASN A 126 -15.75 -12.82 -4.99
C ASN A 126 -17.11 -13.45 -4.63
N GLN A 127 -17.16 -14.73 -4.27
CA GLN A 127 -18.38 -15.39 -3.80
C GLN A 127 -18.84 -14.86 -2.44
N LEU A 128 -17.95 -14.33 -1.59
CA LEU A 128 -18.30 -13.71 -0.31
C LEU A 128 -19.05 -12.39 -0.49
N LEU A 129 -18.92 -11.72 -1.63
CA LEU A 129 -19.57 -10.45 -1.89
C LEU A 129 -21.10 -10.54 -1.75
N LEU A 130 -21.72 -11.60 -2.27
CA LEU A 130 -23.18 -11.74 -2.24
C LEU A 130 -23.74 -11.89 -0.82
N PRO A 131 -23.25 -12.81 0.03
CA PRO A 131 -23.66 -12.85 1.44
C PRO A 131 -23.40 -11.54 2.17
N PHE A 132 -22.29 -10.85 1.91
CA PHE A 132 -21.97 -9.60 2.58
C PHE A 132 -22.87 -8.44 2.16
N LEU A 133 -23.25 -8.37 0.90
CA LEU A 133 -24.26 -7.39 0.41
C LEU A 133 -25.61 -7.54 1.11
N SER A 134 -25.98 -8.75 1.57
CA SER A 134 -27.22 -8.96 2.34
C SER A 134 -27.17 -8.38 3.76
N LEU A 135 -25.99 -7.99 4.25
CA LEU A 135 -25.75 -7.48 5.59
C LEU A 135 -25.66 -5.95 5.66
N VAL A 136 -25.70 -5.26 4.51
CA VAL A 136 -25.61 -3.80 4.43
C VAL A 136 -26.75 -3.24 3.60
N SER A 137 -27.19 -2.03 3.91
CA SER A 137 -28.22 -1.35 3.13
C SER A 137 -27.63 -0.35 2.14
N VAL A 138 -28.33 -0.08 1.05
CA VAL A 138 -27.99 0.98 0.09
C VAL A 138 -27.84 2.34 0.79
N ALA A 139 -28.69 2.61 1.79
CA ALA A 139 -28.62 3.86 2.55
C ALA A 139 -27.32 3.99 3.37
N GLU A 140 -26.78 2.90 3.91
CA GLU A 140 -25.50 2.88 4.61
C GLU A 140 -24.34 3.13 3.64
N LEU A 141 -24.34 2.46 2.50
CA LEU A 141 -23.30 2.65 1.47
C LEU A 141 -23.31 4.10 0.94
N ASN A 142 -24.48 4.66 0.65
CA ASN A 142 -24.61 6.06 0.22
C ASN A 142 -24.19 7.08 1.28
N ARG A 143 -24.20 6.75 2.56
CA ARG A 143 -23.72 7.62 3.64
C ARG A 143 -22.22 7.58 3.83
N ASN A 144 -21.52 6.57 3.28
CA ASN A 144 -20.07 6.46 3.41
C ASN A 144 -19.39 7.69 2.76
N PRO A 145 -18.59 8.47 3.50
CA PRO A 145 -18.01 9.71 2.99
C PRO A 145 -17.08 9.47 1.82
N THR A 146 -16.31 8.38 1.82
CA THR A 146 -15.35 8.08 0.74
C THR A 146 -16.10 7.70 -0.54
N VAL A 147 -17.20 6.95 -0.45
CA VAL A 147 -18.07 6.65 -1.61
C VAL A 147 -18.64 7.95 -2.20
N LYS A 148 -19.09 8.87 -1.34
CA LYS A 148 -19.58 10.19 -1.78
C LYS A 148 -18.52 10.99 -2.52
N ASP A 149 -17.31 11.03 -1.96
CA ASP A 149 -16.19 11.76 -2.55
C ASP A 149 -15.77 11.14 -3.90
N GLU A 150 -15.71 9.83 -4.00
CA GLU A 150 -15.39 9.15 -5.26
C GLU A 150 -16.49 9.37 -6.32
N ILE A 151 -17.75 9.30 -5.94
CA ILE A 151 -18.89 9.60 -6.84
C ILE A 151 -18.79 11.06 -7.33
N ALA A 152 -18.52 12.01 -6.42
CA ALA A 152 -18.41 13.42 -6.77
C ALA A 152 -17.24 13.72 -7.73
N HIS A 153 -16.16 12.94 -7.65
CA HIS A 153 -14.99 13.09 -8.51
C HIS A 153 -14.99 12.16 -9.74
N SER A 154 -15.98 11.29 -9.85
CA SER A 154 -16.14 10.40 -11.01
C SER A 154 -16.50 11.22 -12.26
N ARG A 155 -15.88 10.88 -13.38
CA ARG A 155 -16.21 11.45 -14.70
C ARG A 155 -17.35 10.71 -15.39
N GLN A 156 -17.91 9.69 -14.75
CA GLN A 156 -19.00 8.89 -15.31
C GLN A 156 -20.34 9.64 -15.20
N SER A 157 -21.17 9.53 -16.21
CA SER A 157 -22.52 10.14 -16.25
C SER A 157 -23.51 9.46 -15.31
N ALA A 158 -23.21 8.25 -14.85
CA ALA A 158 -24.01 7.48 -13.91
C ALA A 158 -23.12 6.69 -12.95
N VAL A 159 -23.57 6.54 -11.70
CA VAL A 159 -22.90 5.71 -10.70
C VAL A 159 -23.13 4.25 -11.01
N SER A 160 -22.06 3.48 -11.23
CA SER A 160 -22.18 2.04 -11.44
C SER A 160 -22.52 1.30 -10.15
N GLY A 161 -23.12 0.11 -10.25
CA GLY A 161 -23.33 -0.77 -9.08
C GLY A 161 -22.02 -1.11 -8.36
N LEU A 162 -20.94 -1.29 -9.11
CA LEU A 162 -19.62 -1.56 -8.54
C LEU A 162 -19.09 -0.37 -7.74
N MET A 163 -19.26 0.87 -8.24
CA MET A 163 -18.85 2.09 -7.52
C MET A 163 -19.58 2.25 -6.19
N LEU A 164 -20.84 1.81 -6.09
CA LEU A 164 -21.58 1.85 -4.83
C LEU A 164 -21.16 0.72 -3.88
N THR A 165 -20.88 -0.47 -4.41
CA THR A 165 -20.70 -1.69 -3.61
C THR A 165 -19.24 -2.06 -3.34
N TYR A 166 -18.25 -1.34 -3.90
CA TYR A 166 -16.84 -1.66 -3.71
C TYR A 166 -16.39 -1.69 -2.23
N PRO A 167 -16.97 -0.93 -1.27
CA PRO A 167 -16.57 -1.08 0.14
C PRO A 167 -16.94 -2.45 0.71
N VAL A 168 -18.00 -3.10 0.19
CA VAL A 168 -18.39 -4.46 0.56
C VAL A 168 -17.45 -5.48 -0.10
N HIS A 169 -17.00 -5.21 -1.33
CA HIS A 169 -15.98 -6.01 -1.99
C HIS A 169 -14.64 -5.93 -1.21
N GLN A 170 -14.26 -4.74 -0.76
CA GLN A 170 -13.09 -4.58 0.12
C GLN A 170 -13.26 -5.32 1.46
N ALA A 171 -14.47 -5.39 2.00
CA ALA A 171 -14.74 -6.25 3.16
C ALA A 171 -14.52 -7.73 2.83
N ALA A 172 -14.89 -8.18 1.63
CA ALA A 172 -14.60 -9.53 1.17
C ALA A 172 -13.08 -9.78 1.03
N ASP A 173 -12.31 -8.79 0.54
CA ASP A 173 -10.85 -8.87 0.46
C ASP A 173 -10.24 -9.18 1.84
N ILE A 174 -10.62 -8.40 2.84
CA ILE A 174 -10.06 -8.48 4.19
C ILE A 174 -10.52 -9.76 4.89
N LEU A 175 -11.80 -10.07 4.82
CA LEU A 175 -12.40 -11.16 5.59
C LEU A 175 -12.15 -12.53 4.95
N SER A 176 -11.96 -12.63 3.64
CA SER A 176 -11.65 -13.90 2.96
C SER A 176 -10.36 -14.54 3.47
N CYS A 177 -9.37 -13.73 3.78
CA CYS A 177 -8.11 -14.20 4.36
C CYS A 177 -8.06 -14.11 5.89
N LYS A 178 -9.19 -13.83 6.57
CA LYS A 178 -9.24 -13.63 8.04
C LYS A 178 -8.31 -12.50 8.50
N GLY A 179 -8.16 -11.44 7.70
CA GLY A 179 -7.36 -10.28 8.07
C GLY A 179 -7.90 -9.61 9.34
N ASN A 180 -7.07 -9.50 10.37
CA ASN A 180 -7.43 -8.88 11.65
C ASN A 180 -6.70 -7.55 11.90
N LEU A 181 -5.80 -7.15 11.00
CA LEU A 181 -5.08 -5.88 11.05
C LEU A 181 -5.01 -5.25 9.68
N VAL A 182 -5.40 -3.97 9.56
CA VAL A 182 -5.38 -3.26 8.28
C VAL A 182 -4.63 -1.93 8.43
N PRO A 183 -3.44 -1.80 7.82
CA PRO A 183 -2.72 -0.54 7.76
C PRO A 183 -3.42 0.41 6.78
N VAL A 184 -3.87 1.55 7.26
CA VAL A 184 -4.60 2.54 6.45
C VAL A 184 -4.19 3.98 6.77
N GLY A 185 -4.31 4.87 5.79
CA GLY A 185 -4.40 6.30 6.04
C GLY A 185 -5.73 6.66 6.72
N ARG A 186 -5.80 7.83 7.32
CA ARG A 186 -7.02 8.31 8.00
C ARG A 186 -8.24 8.41 7.08
N ASP A 187 -8.01 8.68 5.80
CA ASP A 187 -9.03 8.79 4.75
C ASP A 187 -9.69 7.43 4.41
N GLN A 188 -9.04 6.31 4.71
CA GLN A 188 -9.55 4.96 4.45
C GLN A 188 -10.29 4.32 5.65
N ALA A 189 -10.27 4.97 6.81
CA ALA A 189 -10.95 4.46 8.01
C ALA A 189 -12.45 4.17 7.80
N PRO A 190 -13.24 4.98 7.05
CA PRO A 190 -14.66 4.70 6.83
C PRO A 190 -14.94 3.40 6.08
N HIS A 191 -14.02 2.92 5.23
CA HIS A 191 -14.19 1.64 4.54
C HIS A 191 -13.97 0.46 5.49
N LEU A 192 -13.05 0.60 6.43
CA LEU A 192 -12.81 -0.43 7.43
C LEU A 192 -14.01 -0.58 8.38
N GLU A 193 -14.76 0.50 8.64
CA GLU A 193 -16.00 0.42 9.40
C GLU A 193 -17.09 -0.41 8.69
N VAL A 194 -17.15 -0.37 7.37
CA VAL A 194 -18.03 -1.27 6.60
C VAL A 194 -17.59 -2.72 6.81
N THR A 195 -16.30 -3.01 6.76
CA THR A 195 -15.76 -4.36 7.01
C THR A 195 -16.11 -4.86 8.41
N ARG A 196 -15.93 -4.04 9.45
CA ARG A 196 -16.30 -4.38 10.83
C ARG A 196 -17.80 -4.64 10.97
N THR A 197 -18.61 -3.78 10.33
CA THR A 197 -20.07 -3.94 10.34
C THR A 197 -20.48 -5.28 9.71
N VAL A 198 -19.88 -5.62 8.57
CA VAL A 198 -20.13 -6.91 7.89
C VAL A 198 -19.72 -8.07 8.78
N ALA A 199 -18.49 -8.05 9.35
CA ALA A 199 -17.98 -9.09 10.22
C ALA A 199 -18.89 -9.30 11.44
N ARG A 200 -19.27 -8.22 12.13
CA ARG A 200 -20.13 -8.27 13.32
C ARG A 200 -21.52 -8.81 12.99
N ARG A 201 -22.20 -8.25 11.97
CA ARG A 201 -23.53 -8.69 11.56
C ARG A 201 -23.56 -10.13 11.07
N PHE A 202 -22.50 -10.57 10.40
CA PHE A 202 -22.37 -11.98 10.02
C PHE A 202 -22.28 -12.87 11.26
N ASN A 203 -21.37 -12.54 12.17
CA ASN A 203 -21.13 -13.31 13.38
C ASN A 203 -22.38 -13.36 14.29
N GLU A 204 -23.09 -12.25 14.44
CA GLU A 204 -24.36 -12.17 15.22
C GLU A 204 -25.46 -13.06 14.61
N ARG A 205 -25.51 -13.13 13.28
CA ARG A 205 -26.61 -13.81 12.57
C ARG A 205 -26.35 -15.29 12.36
N TYR A 206 -25.10 -15.68 12.10
CA TYR A 206 -24.77 -17.02 11.65
C TYR A 206 -23.76 -17.77 12.55
N GLY A 207 -23.20 -17.11 13.56
CA GLY A 207 -22.15 -17.66 14.40
C GLY A 207 -20.76 -17.08 14.07
N HIS A 208 -19.81 -17.23 14.99
CA HIS A 208 -18.51 -16.59 14.91
C HIS A 208 -17.63 -17.21 13.81
N VAL A 209 -17.43 -16.46 12.73
CA VAL A 209 -16.57 -16.82 11.59
C VAL A 209 -15.48 -15.80 11.37
N PHE A 210 -15.76 -14.50 11.51
CA PHE A 210 -14.84 -13.44 11.14
C PHE A 210 -14.23 -12.70 12.34
N PRO A 211 -12.93 -12.35 12.29
CA PRO A 211 -12.39 -11.35 13.21
C PRO A 211 -12.95 -9.96 12.85
N GLU A 212 -13.06 -9.08 13.84
CA GLU A 212 -13.27 -7.64 13.59
C GLU A 212 -11.89 -7.00 13.39
N PRO A 213 -11.55 -6.47 12.21
CA PRO A 213 -10.21 -5.97 11.95
C PRO A 213 -9.88 -4.70 12.72
N GLU A 214 -8.67 -4.63 13.29
CA GLU A 214 -8.13 -3.42 13.90
C GLU A 214 -7.47 -2.51 12.86
N THR A 215 -7.53 -1.20 13.11
CA THR A 215 -6.89 -0.20 12.26
C THR A 215 -5.48 0.08 12.74
N LEU A 216 -4.48 -0.14 11.92
CA LEU A 216 -3.15 0.38 12.13
C LEU A 216 -3.02 1.69 11.34
N LEU A 217 -3.16 2.82 12.03
CA LEU A 217 -3.03 4.12 11.40
C LEU A 217 -1.58 4.36 10.97
N SER A 218 -1.41 4.77 9.72
CA SER A 218 -0.10 5.22 9.26
C SER A 218 0.31 6.49 9.99
N THR A 219 1.49 6.47 10.60
CA THR A 219 2.13 7.65 11.19
C THR A 219 2.95 8.42 10.15
N ALA A 220 3.07 7.91 8.94
CA ALA A 220 3.82 8.55 7.88
C ALA A 220 3.18 9.90 7.51
N PRO A 221 3.99 10.94 7.41
CA PRO A 221 3.51 12.26 7.03
C PRO A 221 3.05 12.28 5.57
N LEU A 222 2.09 13.17 5.28
CA LEU A 222 1.65 13.41 3.91
C LEU A 222 2.76 14.10 3.11
N LEU A 223 3.19 13.46 2.02
CA LEU A 223 4.09 14.07 1.04
C LEU A 223 3.29 14.69 -0.10
N LEU A 224 3.61 15.94 -0.41
CA LEU A 224 3.02 16.64 -1.55
C LEU A 224 3.71 16.21 -2.85
N GLY A 225 2.97 16.26 -3.94
CA GLY A 225 3.49 16.11 -5.29
C GLY A 225 4.28 17.34 -5.73
N THR A 226 4.87 17.26 -6.92
CA THR A 226 5.69 18.34 -7.48
C THR A 226 4.90 19.62 -7.77
N ASP A 227 3.57 19.55 -7.82
CA ASP A 227 2.64 20.67 -8.00
C ASP A 227 2.14 21.28 -6.67
N GLY A 228 2.59 20.76 -5.52
CA GLY A 228 2.15 21.20 -4.20
C GLY A 228 0.81 20.64 -3.73
N THR A 229 0.19 19.75 -4.49
CA THR A 229 -1.03 19.04 -4.07
C THR A 229 -0.70 17.61 -3.60
N LYS A 230 -1.68 16.87 -3.05
CA LYS A 230 -1.47 15.47 -2.65
C LYS A 230 -0.88 14.66 -3.82
N MET A 231 0.23 13.97 -3.58
CA MET A 231 0.89 13.12 -4.57
C MET A 231 -0.05 12.03 -5.08
N SER A 232 -0.21 11.92 -6.41
CA SER A 232 -1.15 11.00 -7.02
C SER A 232 -0.67 10.49 -8.37
N LYS A 233 -0.93 9.21 -8.66
CA LYS A 233 -0.67 8.61 -9.98
C LYS A 233 -1.42 9.33 -11.11
N SER A 234 -2.65 9.79 -10.85
CA SER A 234 -3.55 10.39 -11.87
C SER A 234 -3.23 11.83 -12.21
N ARG A 235 -2.47 12.55 -11.38
CA ARG A 235 -2.17 13.98 -11.54
C ARG A 235 -0.82 14.25 -12.20
N ALA A 236 -0.04 13.22 -12.51
CA ALA A 236 1.32 13.34 -13.04
C ALA A 236 2.26 14.21 -12.17
N ASN A 237 1.96 14.37 -10.88
CA ASN A 237 2.70 15.15 -9.90
C ASN A 237 3.56 14.28 -8.96
N SER A 238 3.68 13.00 -9.25
CA SER A 238 4.40 12.04 -8.40
C SER A 238 5.82 11.79 -8.91
N VAL A 239 6.70 11.40 -7.99
CA VAL A 239 8.04 10.87 -8.31
C VAL A 239 7.97 9.35 -8.22
N PRO A 240 7.96 8.63 -9.36
CA PRO A 240 7.90 7.16 -9.37
C PRO A 240 9.15 6.54 -8.74
N LEU A 241 8.98 5.42 -8.04
CA LEU A 241 10.10 4.66 -7.47
C LEU A 241 11.01 4.09 -8.57
N SER A 242 10.41 3.71 -9.69
CA SER A 242 11.09 3.16 -10.87
C SER A 242 11.77 4.21 -11.75
N ALA A 243 11.55 5.52 -11.47
CA ALA A 243 12.19 6.59 -12.24
C ALA A 243 13.72 6.51 -12.12
N THR A 244 14.43 6.82 -13.22
CA THR A 244 15.89 6.92 -13.21
C THR A 244 16.36 8.08 -12.34
N ALA A 245 17.66 8.14 -12.06
CA ALA A 245 18.24 9.25 -11.30
C ALA A 245 18.01 10.60 -12.01
N ASP A 246 18.15 10.63 -13.32
CA ASP A 246 17.96 11.83 -14.14
C ASP A 246 16.49 12.26 -14.23
N GLU A 247 15.57 11.29 -14.38
CA GLU A 247 14.13 11.57 -14.34
C GLU A 247 13.70 12.11 -12.96
N THR A 248 14.22 11.54 -11.89
CA THR A 248 13.99 12.03 -10.52
C THR A 248 14.49 13.46 -10.37
N ALA A 249 15.71 13.75 -10.84
CA ALA A 249 16.29 15.09 -10.80
C ALA A 249 15.41 16.10 -11.60
N ARG A 250 14.94 15.71 -12.78
CA ARG A 250 14.07 16.54 -13.62
C ARG A 250 12.73 16.83 -12.92
N LEU A 251 12.10 15.82 -12.30
CA LEU A 251 10.82 15.97 -11.60
C LEU A 251 10.98 16.89 -10.38
N ILE A 252 12.01 16.68 -9.56
CA ILE A 252 12.27 17.49 -8.37
C ILE A 252 12.65 18.93 -8.75
N LYS A 253 13.41 19.12 -9.84
CA LYS A 253 13.71 20.46 -10.36
C LYS A 253 12.45 21.26 -10.69
N GLY A 254 11.40 20.59 -11.21
CA GLY A 254 10.10 21.18 -11.53
C GLY A 254 9.18 21.39 -10.33
N ALA A 255 9.54 20.91 -9.11
CA ALA A 255 8.67 21.02 -7.95
C ALA A 255 8.42 22.49 -7.57
N THR A 256 7.18 22.76 -7.14
CA THR A 256 6.77 24.11 -6.68
C THR A 256 7.46 24.48 -5.38
N THR A 257 7.96 25.71 -5.29
CA THR A 257 8.51 26.35 -4.10
C THR A 257 8.02 27.78 -4.04
N ASP A 258 8.16 28.44 -2.89
CA ASP A 258 7.89 29.87 -2.75
C ASP A 258 9.12 30.74 -3.14
N ALA A 259 8.98 32.06 -2.95
CA ALA A 259 10.02 33.03 -3.32
C ALA A 259 11.02 33.32 -2.19
N ASP A 260 10.78 32.82 -0.98
CA ASP A 260 11.66 33.06 0.16
C ASP A 260 12.94 32.24 0.01
N ARG A 261 14.07 32.93 0.11
CA ARG A 261 15.39 32.32 -0.07
C ARG A 261 15.83 31.51 1.15
N HIS A 262 15.45 31.94 2.37
CA HIS A 262 15.80 31.23 3.58
C HIS A 262 14.93 29.98 3.75
N ILE A 263 15.53 28.80 3.79
CA ILE A 263 14.80 27.54 3.90
C ILE A 263 14.46 27.27 5.37
N THR A 264 13.16 27.10 5.64
CA THR A 264 12.64 26.72 6.95
C THR A 264 11.71 25.52 6.82
N TYR A 265 11.52 24.78 7.89
CA TYR A 265 10.49 23.74 7.97
C TYR A 265 9.29 24.30 8.73
N ASP A 266 8.27 24.71 8.02
CA ASP A 266 6.99 25.22 8.53
C ASP A 266 5.86 24.70 7.60
N PRO A 267 5.26 23.55 7.93
CA PRO A 267 4.22 22.93 7.08
C PRO A 267 2.97 23.79 6.86
N ASP A 268 2.65 24.67 7.81
CA ASP A 268 1.45 25.50 7.74
C ASP A 268 1.69 26.75 6.88
N ALA A 269 2.79 27.45 7.08
CA ALA A 269 3.09 28.66 6.34
C ALA A 269 3.74 28.39 4.97
N ARG A 270 4.53 27.31 4.86
CA ARG A 270 5.34 26.98 3.66
C ARG A 270 5.18 25.51 3.24
N PRO A 271 3.97 25.02 2.93
CA PRO A 271 3.72 23.60 2.75
C PRO A 271 4.58 22.94 1.65
N ASN A 272 4.84 23.63 0.53
CA ASN A 272 5.60 23.07 -0.59
C ASN A 272 7.10 22.91 -0.25
N VAL A 273 7.71 23.94 0.34
CA VAL A 273 9.11 23.89 0.79
C VAL A 273 9.26 22.86 1.90
N SER A 274 8.36 22.87 2.88
CA SER A 274 8.37 21.93 4.01
C SER A 274 8.20 20.48 3.56
N SER A 275 7.39 20.22 2.53
CA SER A 275 7.25 18.87 1.97
C SER A 275 8.55 18.39 1.33
N LEU A 276 9.30 19.23 0.65
CA LEU A 276 10.62 18.90 0.09
C LEU A 276 11.67 18.69 1.20
N VAL A 277 11.68 19.53 2.21
CA VAL A 277 12.55 19.36 3.39
C VAL A 277 12.23 18.06 4.11
N LEU A 278 10.95 17.77 4.33
CA LEU A 278 10.49 16.53 4.94
C LEU A 278 10.89 15.30 4.13
N LEU A 279 10.73 15.33 2.82
CA LEU A 279 11.17 14.25 1.94
C LEU A 279 12.68 14.00 2.07
N THR A 280 13.48 15.06 2.16
CA THR A 280 14.93 14.94 2.40
C THR A 280 15.19 14.30 3.75
N ALA A 281 14.55 14.80 4.81
CA ALA A 281 14.67 14.31 6.18
C ALA A 281 14.32 12.81 6.28
N LEU A 282 13.24 12.38 5.64
CA LEU A 282 12.84 10.97 5.58
C LEU A 282 13.87 10.10 4.82
N CYS A 283 14.44 10.61 3.72
CA CYS A 283 15.46 9.88 2.97
C CYS A 283 16.76 9.72 3.76
N LEU A 284 17.15 10.74 4.54
CA LEU A 284 18.38 10.79 5.33
C LEU A 284 18.21 10.27 6.76
N GLU A 285 16.96 10.00 7.19
CA GLU A 285 16.61 9.59 8.55
C GLU A 285 17.05 10.64 9.60
N ARG A 286 16.75 11.94 9.32
CA ARG A 286 17.16 13.09 10.12
C ARG A 286 15.97 13.95 10.48
N ASP A 287 16.18 14.88 11.43
CA ASP A 287 15.19 15.89 11.78
C ASP A 287 15.00 16.92 10.64
N PRO A 288 13.77 17.27 10.24
CA PRO A 288 13.53 18.20 9.16
C PRO A 288 13.98 19.65 9.49
N HIS A 289 13.99 20.07 10.76
CA HIS A 289 14.51 21.38 11.13
C HIS A 289 16.03 21.46 10.96
N GLU A 290 16.76 20.38 11.28
CA GLU A 290 18.21 20.32 11.02
C GLU A 290 18.51 20.40 9.52
N VAL A 291 17.78 19.63 8.70
CA VAL A 291 17.92 19.67 7.24
C VAL A 291 17.65 21.07 6.70
N ALA A 292 16.60 21.74 7.18
CA ALA A 292 16.29 23.10 6.78
C ALA A 292 17.38 24.10 7.16
N ALA A 293 17.91 24.00 8.39
CA ALA A 293 18.96 24.87 8.90
C ALA A 293 20.29 24.73 8.13
N GLU A 294 20.64 23.51 7.72
CA GLU A 294 21.84 23.27 6.87
C GLU A 294 21.73 23.93 5.49
N ILE A 295 20.53 23.93 4.89
CA ILE A 295 20.32 24.58 3.59
C ILE A 295 20.31 26.10 3.75
N GLY A 296 19.68 26.61 4.81
CA GLY A 296 19.65 28.03 5.20
C GLY A 296 19.33 28.93 4.02
N ASP A 297 20.23 29.91 3.74
CA ASP A 297 20.09 30.89 2.66
C ASP A 297 20.44 30.35 1.26
N GLY A 298 20.63 29.05 1.11
CA GLY A 298 20.92 28.39 -0.17
C GLY A 298 19.79 28.47 -1.18
N GLY A 299 18.56 28.70 -0.70
CA GLY A 299 17.36 28.89 -1.50
C GLY A 299 16.82 27.62 -2.17
N ALA A 300 15.78 27.77 -2.97
CA ALA A 300 15.08 26.68 -3.62
C ALA A 300 16.00 25.78 -4.50
N ALA A 301 17.02 26.37 -5.12
CA ALA A 301 17.94 25.59 -5.96
C ALA A 301 18.84 24.65 -5.13
N ALA A 302 19.30 25.08 -3.96
CA ALA A 302 20.06 24.24 -3.03
C ALA A 302 19.15 23.15 -2.45
N LEU A 303 17.95 23.51 -1.99
CA LEU A 303 16.97 22.56 -1.51
C LEU A 303 16.71 21.44 -2.54
N LYS A 304 16.38 21.79 -3.76
CA LYS A 304 16.07 20.81 -4.82
C LYS A 304 17.26 19.89 -5.15
N ARG A 305 18.49 20.39 -5.09
CA ARG A 305 19.70 19.54 -5.24
C ARG A 305 19.79 18.55 -4.08
N THR A 306 19.69 19.03 -2.84
CA THR A 306 19.76 18.18 -1.64
C THR A 306 18.67 17.09 -1.65
N VAL A 307 17.42 17.45 -2.02
CA VAL A 307 16.32 16.48 -2.18
C VAL A 307 16.65 15.44 -3.24
N THR A 308 17.17 15.87 -4.39
CA THR A 308 17.52 14.98 -5.51
C THR A 308 18.58 13.96 -5.08
N ASP A 309 19.63 14.44 -4.44
CA ASP A 309 20.72 13.59 -3.96
C ASP A 309 20.24 12.60 -2.90
N ALA A 310 19.46 13.06 -1.94
CA ALA A 310 18.90 12.23 -0.88
C ALA A 310 17.96 11.13 -1.44
N VAL A 311 17.03 11.50 -2.33
CA VAL A 311 16.11 10.55 -2.97
C VAL A 311 16.87 9.54 -3.84
N ASN A 312 17.81 10.00 -4.66
CA ASN A 312 18.58 9.10 -5.51
C ASN A 312 19.44 8.13 -4.71
N THR A 313 20.08 8.59 -3.63
CA THR A 313 20.86 7.74 -2.71
C THR A 313 19.94 6.70 -2.05
N ARG A 314 18.77 7.14 -1.55
CA ARG A 314 17.79 6.25 -0.88
C ARG A 314 17.24 5.18 -1.81
N LEU A 315 16.94 5.53 -3.06
CA LEU A 315 16.35 4.62 -4.04
C LEU A 315 17.37 3.80 -4.83
N ALA A 316 18.67 4.10 -4.77
CA ALA A 316 19.68 3.36 -5.53
C ALA A 316 19.66 1.85 -5.27
N PRO A 317 19.60 1.34 -4.00
CA PRO A 317 19.51 -0.09 -3.75
C PRO A 317 18.20 -0.73 -4.24
N PHE A 318 17.09 0.00 -4.16
CA PHE A 318 15.79 -0.43 -4.69
C PHE A 318 15.87 -0.58 -6.21
N ARG A 319 16.37 0.42 -6.92
CA ARG A 319 16.48 0.41 -8.39
C ARG A 319 17.38 -0.72 -8.89
N ALA A 320 18.49 -0.97 -8.18
CA ALA A 320 19.38 -2.06 -8.51
C ALA A 320 18.68 -3.43 -8.38
N ARG A 321 17.98 -3.70 -7.26
CA ARG A 321 17.21 -4.94 -7.07
C ARG A 321 16.08 -5.07 -8.09
N ARG A 322 15.37 -3.96 -8.37
CA ARG A 322 14.30 -3.94 -9.36
C ARG A 322 14.80 -4.30 -10.76
N ALA A 323 15.94 -3.76 -11.16
CA ALA A 323 16.57 -4.08 -12.44
C ALA A 323 16.99 -5.56 -12.51
N GLU A 324 17.43 -6.14 -11.40
CA GLU A 324 17.77 -7.56 -11.33
C GLU A 324 16.54 -8.44 -11.51
N TYR A 325 15.45 -8.18 -10.76
CA TYR A 325 14.18 -8.92 -10.95
C TYR A 325 13.59 -8.74 -12.34
N ALA A 326 13.76 -7.59 -12.96
CA ALA A 326 13.25 -7.33 -14.31
C ALA A 326 13.90 -8.20 -15.42
N LYS A 327 15.06 -8.81 -15.13
CA LYS A 327 15.71 -9.75 -16.06
C LYS A 327 14.99 -11.10 -16.14
N ASP A 328 14.21 -11.47 -15.10
CA ASP A 328 13.48 -12.73 -15.05
C ASP A 328 12.02 -12.52 -14.65
N LEU A 329 11.21 -12.03 -15.59
CA LEU A 329 9.78 -11.87 -15.41
C LEU A 329 9.05 -13.21 -15.24
N THR A 330 9.65 -14.34 -15.67
CA THR A 330 9.08 -15.67 -15.45
C THR A 330 9.08 -15.99 -13.96
N TYR A 331 10.18 -15.73 -13.28
CA TYR A 331 10.26 -15.85 -11.82
C TYR A 331 9.27 -14.90 -11.14
N VAL A 332 9.25 -13.62 -11.49
CA VAL A 332 8.34 -12.61 -10.90
C VAL A 332 6.88 -13.06 -11.00
N ARG A 333 6.45 -13.53 -12.17
CA ARG A 333 5.10 -14.04 -12.38
C ARG A 333 4.84 -15.37 -11.67
N SER A 334 5.87 -16.20 -11.44
CA SER A 334 5.74 -17.42 -10.65
C SER A 334 5.46 -17.12 -9.17
N VAL A 335 6.03 -16.04 -8.62
CA VAL A 335 5.72 -15.54 -7.27
C VAL A 335 4.23 -15.19 -7.15
N LEU A 336 3.69 -14.47 -8.14
CA LEU A 336 2.26 -14.13 -8.14
C LEU A 336 1.39 -15.41 -8.22
N ARG A 337 1.74 -16.35 -9.08
CA ARG A 337 1.01 -17.63 -9.19
C ARG A 337 0.96 -18.37 -7.86
N ALA A 338 2.10 -18.55 -7.21
CA ALA A 338 2.16 -19.21 -5.91
C ALA A 338 1.38 -18.43 -4.82
N GLY A 339 1.39 -17.09 -4.88
CA GLY A 339 0.60 -16.25 -4.01
C GLY A 339 -0.91 -16.39 -4.25
N ASN A 340 -1.33 -16.43 -5.51
CA ASN A 340 -2.72 -16.69 -5.91
C ASN A 340 -3.22 -18.03 -5.38
N GLU A 341 -2.43 -19.10 -5.51
CA GLU A 341 -2.76 -20.43 -4.99
C GLU A 341 -2.94 -20.41 -3.47
N ARG A 342 -2.00 -19.78 -2.73
CA ARG A 342 -2.12 -19.63 -1.26
C ARG A 342 -3.35 -18.82 -0.85
N ALA A 343 -3.58 -17.68 -1.50
CA ALA A 343 -4.73 -16.82 -1.21
C ALA A 343 -6.06 -17.53 -1.54
N ASN A 344 -6.11 -18.28 -2.64
CA ASN A 344 -7.30 -19.05 -3.00
C ASN A 344 -7.59 -20.14 -1.98
N ALA A 345 -6.58 -20.87 -1.51
CA ALA A 345 -6.77 -21.88 -0.46
C ALA A 345 -7.32 -21.27 0.86
N LEU A 346 -6.84 -20.09 1.24
CA LEU A 346 -7.36 -19.36 2.40
C LEU A 346 -8.81 -18.91 2.20
N ALA A 347 -9.12 -18.37 1.04
CA ALA A 347 -10.45 -17.87 0.71
C ALA A 347 -11.48 -19.02 0.58
N GLU A 348 -11.12 -20.15 0.00
CA GLU A 348 -11.97 -21.34 -0.08
C GLU A 348 -12.27 -21.89 1.32
N ALA A 349 -11.26 -22.03 2.18
CA ALA A 349 -11.46 -22.48 3.57
C ALA A 349 -12.39 -21.53 4.34
N THR A 350 -12.31 -20.22 4.09
CA THR A 350 -13.21 -19.24 4.69
C THR A 350 -14.62 -19.33 4.11
N LEU A 351 -14.74 -19.49 2.79
CA LEU A 351 -16.03 -19.64 2.12
C LEU A 351 -16.77 -20.90 2.59
N ASP A 352 -16.06 -22.00 2.85
CA ASP A 352 -16.65 -23.22 3.39
C ASP A 352 -17.20 -23.01 4.81
N GLN A 353 -16.47 -22.29 5.67
CA GLN A 353 -16.98 -21.90 7.00
C GLN A 353 -18.23 -21.01 6.88
N VAL A 354 -18.25 -20.08 5.93
CA VAL A 354 -19.42 -19.22 5.66
C VAL A 354 -20.62 -20.04 5.22
N ARG A 355 -20.43 -20.95 4.29
CA ARG A 355 -21.49 -21.86 3.79
C ARG A 355 -22.03 -22.76 4.91
N GLU A 356 -21.16 -23.29 5.74
CA GLU A 356 -21.54 -24.13 6.88
C GLU A 356 -22.35 -23.30 7.90
N ALA A 357 -21.88 -22.14 8.30
CA ALA A 357 -22.55 -21.24 9.23
C ALA A 357 -23.94 -20.80 8.73
N MET A 358 -24.08 -20.56 7.41
CA MET A 358 -25.35 -20.18 6.78
C MET A 358 -26.28 -21.37 6.53
N GLY A 359 -25.85 -22.61 6.77
CA GLY A 359 -26.62 -23.81 6.42
C GLY A 359 -26.78 -24.02 4.90
N ALA A 360 -25.90 -23.42 4.10
CA ALA A 360 -25.95 -23.56 2.64
C ALA A 360 -25.51 -24.98 2.21
N PHE A 361 -26.06 -25.45 1.10
CA PHE A 361 -25.68 -26.75 0.55
C PHE A 361 -24.17 -26.80 0.21
N ARG A 362 -23.60 -27.97 0.51
CA ARG A 362 -22.20 -28.30 0.22
C ARG A 362 -22.04 -28.87 -1.18
#